data_2c6940d4b0b544f36932a8770fb75ad1
#
_entry.id   2c6940d4b0b544f36932a8770fb75ad1
#
_cell.length_a   1.000
_cell.length_b   1.000
_cell.length_c   1.000
_cell.angle_alpha   90.00
_cell.angle_beta   90.00
_cell.angle_gamma   90.00
#
_symmetry.space_group_name_H-M   'P 1'
#
loop_
_entity.id
_entity.type
_entity.pdbx_description
1 polymer ?
#
loop_
_entity_poly.entity_id
_entity_poly.type
_entity_poly.pdbx_seq_one_letter_code
_entity_poly.pdbx_strand_id
1 'polypeptide(L)'
;VHILKNEQVFILLPLNHQFVCMFPASIYQARRRQLATALANQGLLLIMGNTESPMNYEDNTYPFRQDSNFLYFCGINRPGMALLLDTASGESALYADDLSLDYQVWMGEQPNGRTWADRAGIEHWAPFSDLRARLAAAKEVHYLPAYRAERQLLLAEYLATSPAAIASEASVALIRAVISLRSYKDALEVAEIEAALSVSARMYARALELCVPGETELRIAGELEGIAIAGGGRLAYPSIISVDGHILHNHSHHNTLQAGQLLLLDTGAASPMQYASDITRTFPVSRSFSQQQQEIYSLVLESQLAAIDMLRPGITYREVHLATALHLCKGLVDLGL
;
A
#
# COMPACT_ATOMS: atom_id res chain seq x y z
N VAL A 1 29.34 14.24 -4.97
CA VAL A 1 28.37 14.89 -4.08
C VAL A 1 28.02 16.23 -4.70
N HIS A 2 26.96 16.33 -5.50
CA HIS A 2 26.41 17.58 -5.93
C HIS A 2 25.11 17.81 -5.15
N ILE A 3 25.17 18.76 -4.24
CA ILE A 3 24.00 19.28 -3.50
C ILE A 3 23.29 20.24 -4.45
N LEU A 4 22.13 19.85 -4.97
CA LEU A 4 21.23 20.78 -5.64
C LEU A 4 20.47 21.57 -4.58
N LYS A 5 20.76 22.87 -4.48
CA LYS A 5 19.94 23.84 -3.79
C LYS A 5 18.68 24.08 -4.62
N ASN A 6 17.55 23.56 -4.13
CA ASN A 6 16.24 24.06 -4.54
C ASN A 6 15.49 24.45 -3.25
N GLU A 7 15.23 25.72 -3.11
CA GLU A 7 14.35 26.28 -2.09
C GLU A 7 12.91 25.83 -2.41
N GLN A 8 12.46 24.75 -1.77
CA GLN A 8 11.05 24.43 -1.77
C GLN A 8 10.36 25.27 -0.68
N VAL A 9 9.51 26.17 -1.14
CA VAL A 9 8.60 26.94 -0.28
C VAL A 9 7.59 25.96 0.33
N PHE A 10 7.79 25.62 1.61
CA PHE A 10 6.76 24.93 2.40
C PHE A 10 5.63 25.92 2.69
N ILE A 11 4.52 25.78 1.99
CA ILE A 11 3.29 26.47 2.37
C ILE A 11 2.73 25.75 3.60
N LEU A 12 2.98 26.31 4.79
CA LEU A 12 2.28 25.95 6.01
C LEU A 12 0.83 26.41 5.88
N LEU A 13 -0.06 25.51 5.47
CA LEU A 13 -1.50 25.74 5.55
C LEU A 13 -1.95 25.65 7.02
N PRO A 14 -2.92 26.48 7.47
CA PRO A 14 -3.32 26.54 8.87
C PRO A 14 -3.94 25.20 9.35
N LEU A 15 -3.51 24.78 10.53
CA LEU A 15 -4.02 23.63 11.28
C LEU A 15 -5.46 23.86 11.76
N ASN A 16 -6.44 23.73 10.87
CA ASN A 16 -7.83 23.55 11.27
C ASN A 16 -8.57 22.69 10.27
N HIS A 17 -9.09 21.58 10.77
CA HIS A 17 -9.81 20.45 10.20
C HIS A 17 -8.91 19.23 9.92
N GLN A 18 -9.40 18.08 10.39
CA GLN A 18 -8.88 16.77 9.99
C GLN A 18 -8.69 16.74 8.47
N PHE A 19 -7.45 16.83 8.02
CA PHE A 19 -7.14 16.83 6.60
C PHE A 19 -7.56 15.48 6.01
N VAL A 20 -8.66 15.47 5.28
CA VAL A 20 -8.98 14.37 4.40
C VAL A 20 -8.01 14.47 3.24
N CYS A 21 -6.92 13.71 3.29
CA CYS A 21 -6.00 13.57 2.16
C CYS A 21 -6.73 12.81 1.04
N MET A 22 -7.18 13.53 0.03
CA MET A 22 -7.85 12.97 -1.16
C MET A 22 -7.40 13.74 -2.40
N PHE A 23 -7.33 13.06 -3.51
CA PHE A 23 -7.24 13.72 -4.81
C PHE A 23 -8.55 14.48 -5.13
N PRO A 24 -8.54 15.40 -6.11
CA PRO A 24 -9.78 16.00 -6.61
C PRO A 24 -10.78 14.93 -7.05
N ALA A 25 -12.07 15.15 -6.80
CA ALA A 25 -13.17 14.23 -7.16
C ALA A 25 -13.11 13.76 -8.63
N SER A 26 -12.69 14.66 -9.53
CA SER A 26 -12.57 14.37 -10.97
C SER A 26 -11.62 13.20 -11.29
N ILE A 27 -10.60 12.97 -10.46
CA ILE A 27 -9.68 11.83 -10.61
C ILE A 27 -10.43 10.52 -10.36
N TYR A 28 -11.16 10.43 -9.24
CA TYR A 28 -11.93 9.24 -8.91
C TYR A 28 -13.07 8.98 -9.90
N GLN A 29 -13.75 10.04 -10.34
CA GLN A 29 -14.76 9.94 -11.39
C GLN A 29 -14.18 9.41 -12.71
N ALA A 30 -13.00 9.90 -13.12
CA ALA A 30 -12.33 9.42 -14.33
C ALA A 30 -11.98 7.94 -14.22
N ARG A 31 -11.41 7.51 -13.08
CA ARG A 31 -11.06 6.09 -12.82
C ARG A 31 -12.29 5.18 -12.86
N ARG A 32 -13.42 5.59 -12.24
CA ARG A 32 -14.68 4.83 -12.29
C ARG A 32 -15.25 4.76 -13.71
N ARG A 33 -15.24 5.86 -14.48
CA ARG A 33 -15.65 5.84 -15.88
C ARG A 33 -14.81 4.90 -16.73
N GLN A 34 -13.49 4.91 -16.56
CA GLN A 34 -12.59 4.00 -17.27
C GLN A 34 -12.88 2.54 -16.92
N LEU A 35 -13.15 2.24 -15.64
CA LEU A 35 -13.51 0.90 -15.20
C LEU A 35 -14.86 0.45 -15.80
N ALA A 36 -15.89 1.31 -15.76
CA ALA A 36 -17.20 1.03 -16.36
C ALA A 36 -17.09 0.79 -17.88
N THR A 37 -16.27 1.58 -18.58
CA THR A 37 -16.03 1.40 -20.02
C THR A 37 -15.32 0.07 -20.31
N ALA A 38 -14.34 -0.31 -19.52
CA ALA A 38 -13.57 -1.55 -19.70
C ALA A 38 -14.46 -2.81 -19.52
N LEU A 39 -15.55 -2.69 -18.75
CA LEU A 39 -16.47 -3.80 -18.43
C LEU A 39 -17.90 -3.46 -18.86
N ALA A 40 -18.06 -2.73 -19.97
CA ALA A 40 -19.38 -2.25 -20.41
C ALA A 40 -20.42 -3.38 -20.53
N ASN A 41 -21.61 -3.15 -19.95
CA ASN A 41 -22.76 -4.06 -19.95
C ASN A 41 -22.50 -5.44 -19.26
N GLN A 42 -21.53 -5.53 -18.34
CA GLN A 42 -21.26 -6.75 -17.59
C GLN A 42 -21.93 -6.79 -16.19
N GLY A 43 -22.93 -5.95 -15.93
CA GLY A 43 -23.66 -5.94 -14.66
C GLY A 43 -23.07 -4.97 -13.63
N LEU A 44 -23.13 -5.33 -12.35
CA LEU A 44 -22.67 -4.49 -11.24
C LEU A 44 -21.25 -4.84 -10.82
N LEU A 45 -20.43 -3.84 -10.59
CA LEU A 45 -19.09 -3.99 -10.01
C LEU A 45 -19.15 -3.55 -8.55
N LEU A 46 -18.83 -4.47 -7.65
CA LEU A 46 -18.79 -4.25 -6.21
C LEU A 46 -17.34 -4.14 -5.74
N ILE A 47 -16.97 -2.98 -5.17
CA ILE A 47 -15.67 -2.75 -4.56
C ILE A 47 -15.87 -2.45 -3.08
N MET A 48 -15.52 -3.42 -2.25
CA MET A 48 -15.69 -3.33 -0.80
C MET A 48 -14.55 -2.55 -0.16
N GLY A 49 -14.87 -1.64 0.74
CA GLY A 49 -13.92 -1.11 1.72
C GLY A 49 -13.66 -2.10 2.85
N ASN A 50 -12.65 -1.83 3.66
CA ASN A 50 -12.35 -2.59 4.87
C ASN A 50 -13.21 -2.12 6.04
N THR A 51 -13.38 -3.00 7.01
CA THR A 51 -13.86 -2.71 8.36
C THR A 51 -12.69 -2.61 9.33
N GLU A 52 -12.90 -2.08 10.52
CA GLU A 52 -11.94 -2.21 11.62
C GLU A 52 -11.80 -3.68 12.02
N SER A 53 -10.63 -4.06 12.51
CA SER A 53 -10.35 -5.42 12.97
C SER A 53 -9.91 -5.37 14.42
N PRO A 54 -10.61 -6.02 15.37
CA PRO A 54 -10.21 -6.07 16.76
C PRO A 54 -8.93 -6.90 16.94
N MET A 55 -8.07 -6.48 17.88
CA MET A 55 -6.90 -7.25 18.31
C MET A 55 -7.29 -8.37 19.27
N ASN A 56 -7.92 -8.00 20.37
CA ASN A 56 -8.30 -8.89 21.46
C ASN A 56 -9.60 -8.46 22.16
N TYR A 57 -10.13 -7.30 21.81
CA TYR A 57 -11.34 -6.71 22.36
C TYR A 57 -11.98 -5.80 21.31
N GLU A 58 -13.29 -5.64 21.30
CA GLU A 58 -14.06 -4.98 20.24
C GLU A 58 -13.54 -3.56 19.94
N ASP A 59 -13.29 -2.76 20.99
CA ASP A 59 -12.85 -1.37 20.86
C ASP A 59 -11.32 -1.22 20.74
N ASN A 60 -10.55 -2.30 20.93
CA ASN A 60 -9.10 -2.29 20.77
C ASN A 60 -8.72 -2.83 19.41
N THR A 61 -8.79 -1.98 18.40
CA THR A 61 -8.57 -2.36 17.00
C THR A 61 -7.11 -2.22 16.57
N TYR A 62 -6.73 -3.02 15.57
CA TYR A 62 -5.53 -2.73 14.78
C TYR A 62 -5.66 -1.36 14.12
N PRO A 63 -4.54 -0.67 13.85
CA PRO A 63 -4.58 0.54 13.05
C PRO A 63 -5.31 0.31 11.74
N PHE A 64 -6.33 1.13 11.47
CA PHE A 64 -7.16 0.96 10.28
C PHE A 64 -6.33 1.11 9.00
N ARG A 65 -6.50 0.18 8.09
CA ARG A 65 -5.95 0.21 6.73
C ARG A 65 -7.06 -0.08 5.74
N GLN A 66 -7.36 0.91 4.89
CA GLN A 66 -8.38 0.78 3.87
C GLN A 66 -7.93 -0.16 2.74
N ASP A 67 -8.89 -0.80 2.07
CA ASP A 67 -8.65 -1.56 0.85
C ASP A 67 -8.07 -0.64 -0.24
N SER A 68 -6.98 -1.08 -0.87
CA SER A 68 -6.27 -0.25 -1.85
C SER A 68 -7.07 0.00 -3.12
N ASN A 69 -7.97 -0.91 -3.52
CA ASN A 69 -8.83 -0.71 -4.68
C ASN A 69 -9.95 0.27 -4.35
N PHE A 70 -10.54 0.16 -3.14
CA PHE A 70 -11.52 1.13 -2.68
C PHE A 70 -10.92 2.54 -2.60
N LEU A 71 -9.70 2.68 -2.07
CA LEU A 71 -8.97 3.97 -2.08
C LEU A 71 -8.75 4.49 -3.49
N TYR A 72 -8.34 3.62 -4.42
CA TYR A 72 -8.07 4.01 -5.81
C TYR A 72 -9.31 4.58 -6.51
N PHE A 73 -10.50 4.02 -6.25
CA PHE A 73 -11.73 4.44 -6.91
C PHE A 73 -12.57 5.47 -6.13
N CYS A 74 -12.35 5.61 -4.81
CA CYS A 74 -13.14 6.51 -3.95
C CYS A 74 -12.29 7.55 -3.20
N GLY A 75 -11.03 7.25 -2.88
CA GLY A 75 -10.17 8.10 -2.05
C GLY A 75 -10.57 8.14 -0.57
N ILE A 76 -11.55 7.38 -0.15
CA ILE A 76 -12.12 7.47 1.20
C ILE A 76 -11.40 6.48 2.13
N ASN A 77 -10.72 7.01 3.15
CA ASN A 77 -10.02 6.23 4.17
C ASN A 77 -10.88 6.13 5.45
N ARG A 78 -12.06 5.51 5.34
CA ARG A 78 -13.02 5.29 6.43
C ARG A 78 -13.55 3.85 6.37
N PRO A 79 -13.69 3.15 7.51
CA PRO A 79 -14.22 1.78 7.56
C PRO A 79 -15.70 1.69 7.17
N GLY A 80 -16.15 0.49 6.82
CA GLY A 80 -17.56 0.14 6.70
C GLY A 80 -18.26 0.74 5.47
N MET A 81 -17.58 0.80 4.32
CA MET A 81 -18.14 1.36 3.07
C MET A 81 -18.01 0.39 1.90
N ALA A 82 -18.87 0.56 0.90
CA ALA A 82 -18.77 -0.14 -0.37
C ALA A 82 -19.11 0.80 -1.52
N LEU A 83 -18.40 0.64 -2.64
CA LEU A 83 -18.72 1.26 -3.92
C LEU A 83 -19.42 0.24 -4.81
N LEU A 84 -20.55 0.63 -5.37
CA LEU A 84 -21.23 -0.10 -6.43
C LEU A 84 -21.21 0.73 -7.71
N LEU A 85 -20.78 0.13 -8.80
CA LEU A 85 -20.72 0.77 -10.13
C LEU A 85 -21.57 -0.05 -11.10
N ASP A 86 -22.53 0.58 -11.74
CA ASP A 86 -23.34 -0.03 -12.79
C ASP A 86 -22.65 0.18 -14.14
N THR A 87 -22.27 -0.91 -14.80
CA THR A 87 -21.52 -0.82 -16.06
C THR A 87 -22.38 -0.49 -17.28
N ALA A 88 -23.70 -0.56 -17.14
CA ALA A 88 -24.62 -0.19 -18.22
C ALA A 88 -24.91 1.31 -18.26
N SER A 89 -25.16 1.92 -17.09
CA SER A 89 -25.39 3.36 -16.97
C SER A 89 -24.11 4.18 -16.74
N GLY A 90 -23.07 3.56 -16.17
CA GLY A 90 -21.87 4.24 -15.69
C GLY A 90 -22.06 4.95 -14.35
N GLU A 91 -23.24 4.85 -13.73
CA GLU A 91 -23.55 5.47 -12.45
C GLU A 91 -22.86 4.74 -11.29
N SER A 92 -22.49 5.51 -10.28
CA SER A 92 -21.87 4.99 -9.06
C SER A 92 -22.65 5.33 -7.81
N ALA A 93 -22.68 4.40 -6.85
CA ALA A 93 -23.32 4.59 -5.54
C ALA A 93 -22.35 4.21 -4.42
N LEU A 94 -22.25 5.06 -3.41
CA LEU A 94 -21.57 4.78 -2.15
C LEU A 94 -22.58 4.20 -1.15
N TYR A 95 -22.27 3.03 -0.62
CA TYR A 95 -23.02 2.44 0.49
C TYR A 95 -22.26 2.64 1.78
N ALA A 96 -22.85 3.36 2.72
CA ALA A 96 -22.21 3.72 3.98
C ALA A 96 -23.30 4.13 4.98
N ASP A 97 -23.20 3.65 6.22
CA ASP A 97 -24.08 4.11 7.28
C ASP A 97 -23.58 5.43 7.87
N ASP A 98 -24.50 6.27 8.30
CA ASP A 98 -24.19 7.43 9.12
C ASP A 98 -23.80 6.96 10.53
N LEU A 99 -22.89 7.69 11.13
CA LEU A 99 -22.40 7.34 12.46
C LEU A 99 -23.42 7.71 13.53
N SER A 100 -23.61 6.81 14.48
CA SER A 100 -24.49 7.05 15.63
C SER A 100 -24.02 8.25 16.46
N LEU A 101 -24.92 8.83 17.24
CA LEU A 101 -24.56 9.91 18.18
C LEU A 101 -23.53 9.43 19.20
N ASP A 102 -23.67 8.19 19.70
CA ASP A 102 -22.72 7.59 20.61
C ASP A 102 -21.32 7.51 20.02
N TYR A 103 -21.19 7.08 18.76
CA TYR A 103 -19.91 7.06 18.07
C TYR A 103 -19.30 8.46 17.95
N GLN A 104 -20.11 9.47 17.64
CA GLN A 104 -19.65 10.86 17.56
C GLN A 104 -19.22 11.43 18.91
N VAL A 105 -19.85 11.00 20.00
CA VAL A 105 -19.43 11.38 21.37
C VAL A 105 -18.04 10.82 21.70
N TRP A 106 -17.76 9.57 21.30
CA TRP A 106 -16.47 8.92 21.57
C TRP A 106 -15.36 9.34 20.60
N MET A 107 -15.67 9.47 19.33
CA MET A 107 -14.68 9.62 18.26
C MET A 107 -14.64 11.02 17.62
N GLY A 108 -15.50 11.93 18.08
CA GLY A 108 -15.68 13.26 17.50
C GLY A 108 -16.60 13.25 16.27
N GLU A 109 -17.03 14.45 15.88
CA GLU A 109 -17.87 14.65 14.70
C GLU A 109 -17.16 14.20 13.42
N GLN A 110 -17.83 13.42 12.61
CA GLN A 110 -17.34 12.89 11.35
C GLN A 110 -18.29 13.25 10.20
N PRO A 111 -17.78 13.42 8.98
CA PRO A 111 -18.65 13.60 7.81
C PRO A 111 -19.59 12.40 7.64
N ASN A 112 -20.84 12.68 7.29
CA ASN A 112 -21.84 11.65 6.96
C ASN A 112 -21.56 10.99 5.61
N GLY A 113 -22.30 9.92 5.29
CA GLY A 113 -22.12 9.15 4.05
C GLY A 113 -22.34 10.00 2.80
N ARG A 114 -23.29 10.92 2.80
CA ARG A 114 -23.53 11.85 1.68
C ARG A 114 -22.33 12.78 1.45
N THR A 115 -21.79 13.35 2.51
CA THR A 115 -20.59 14.22 2.41
C THR A 115 -19.40 13.46 1.82
N TRP A 116 -19.21 12.19 2.19
CA TRP A 116 -18.16 11.36 1.61
C TRP A 116 -18.40 11.06 0.12
N ALA A 117 -19.65 10.77 -0.27
CA ALA A 117 -20.00 10.58 -1.67
C ALA A 117 -19.69 11.83 -2.49
N ASP A 118 -20.10 13.01 -2.02
CA ASP A 118 -19.83 14.29 -2.69
C ASP A 118 -18.33 14.57 -2.86
N ARG A 119 -17.51 14.33 -1.80
CA ARG A 119 -16.06 14.47 -1.87
C ARG A 119 -15.40 13.53 -2.87
N ALA A 120 -15.92 12.32 -3.02
CA ALA A 120 -15.45 11.34 -3.98
C ALA A 120 -16.05 11.53 -5.39
N GLY A 121 -16.97 12.49 -5.57
CA GLY A 121 -17.71 12.70 -6.82
C GLY A 121 -18.57 11.49 -7.18
N ILE A 122 -19.27 10.90 -6.20
CA ILE A 122 -20.19 9.79 -6.36
C ILE A 122 -21.61 10.35 -6.33
N GLU A 123 -22.40 10.01 -7.34
CA GLU A 123 -23.71 10.60 -7.58
C GLU A 123 -24.74 10.18 -6.53
N HIS A 124 -24.70 8.92 -6.12
CA HIS A 124 -25.68 8.33 -5.22
C HIS A 124 -25.04 7.88 -3.91
N TRP A 125 -25.79 8.01 -2.83
CA TRP A 125 -25.47 7.48 -1.52
C TRP A 125 -26.69 6.76 -0.96
N ALA A 126 -26.46 5.63 -0.29
CA ALA A 126 -27.48 4.87 0.43
C ALA A 126 -26.90 4.25 1.70
N PRO A 127 -27.74 3.94 2.70
CA PRO A 127 -27.32 3.15 3.87
C PRO A 127 -26.70 1.81 3.46
N PHE A 128 -25.74 1.33 4.23
CA PHE A 128 -25.07 0.07 3.93
C PHE A 128 -26.04 -1.13 3.94
N SER A 129 -27.07 -1.07 4.77
CA SER A 129 -28.16 -2.07 4.83
C SER A 129 -28.87 -2.29 3.50
N ASP A 130 -28.94 -1.29 2.64
CA ASP A 130 -29.65 -1.35 1.35
C ASP A 130 -28.84 -2.10 0.28
N LEU A 131 -27.52 -2.26 0.50
CA LEU A 131 -26.63 -2.93 -0.45
C LEU A 131 -27.10 -4.37 -0.75
N ARG A 132 -27.51 -5.11 0.28
CA ARG A 132 -27.99 -6.49 0.12
C ARG A 132 -29.16 -6.61 -0.86
N ALA A 133 -30.18 -5.76 -0.70
CA ALA A 133 -31.34 -5.75 -1.59
C ALA A 133 -30.95 -5.37 -3.03
N ARG A 134 -30.05 -4.42 -3.18
CA ARG A 134 -29.55 -4.00 -4.50
C ARG A 134 -28.77 -5.10 -5.22
N LEU A 135 -27.94 -5.85 -4.50
CA LEU A 135 -27.19 -6.99 -5.06
C LEU A 135 -28.12 -8.16 -5.41
N ALA A 136 -29.10 -8.47 -4.56
CA ALA A 136 -30.08 -9.53 -4.79
C ALA A 136 -30.96 -9.27 -6.04
N ALA A 137 -31.19 -8.01 -6.40
CA ALA A 137 -31.94 -7.63 -7.59
C ALA A 137 -31.08 -7.63 -8.88
N ALA A 138 -29.76 -7.80 -8.78
CA ALA A 138 -28.87 -7.77 -9.92
C ALA A 138 -28.80 -9.14 -10.61
N LYS A 139 -28.66 -9.15 -11.94
CA LYS A 139 -28.43 -10.38 -12.71
C LYS A 139 -27.02 -10.90 -12.55
N GLU A 140 -26.06 -10.01 -12.45
CA GLU A 140 -24.65 -10.35 -12.38
C GLU A 140 -23.93 -9.33 -11.50
N VAL A 141 -23.09 -9.82 -10.59
CA VAL A 141 -22.28 -9.01 -9.68
C VAL A 141 -20.84 -9.49 -9.75
N HIS A 142 -19.94 -8.58 -10.11
CA HIS A 142 -18.52 -8.79 -10.12
C HIS A 142 -17.89 -8.22 -8.84
N TYR A 143 -17.01 -8.98 -8.21
CA TYR A 143 -16.28 -8.57 -7.02
C TYR A 143 -14.80 -8.97 -7.10
N LEU A 144 -13.96 -8.26 -6.33
CA LEU A 144 -12.54 -8.54 -6.20
C LEU A 144 -12.29 -9.59 -5.11
N PRO A 145 -11.14 -10.30 -5.13
CA PRO A 145 -10.79 -11.27 -4.10
C PRO A 145 -10.89 -10.68 -2.70
N ALA A 146 -11.58 -11.38 -1.82
CA ALA A 146 -11.72 -11.01 -0.41
C ALA A 146 -10.69 -11.78 0.43
N TYR A 147 -9.67 -11.07 0.94
CA TYR A 147 -8.59 -11.68 1.76
C TYR A 147 -8.94 -11.75 3.25
N ARG A 148 -9.88 -10.94 3.72
CA ARG A 148 -10.35 -10.92 5.11
C ARG A 148 -11.56 -11.84 5.27
N ALA A 149 -11.55 -12.66 6.33
CA ALA A 149 -12.63 -13.63 6.58
C ALA A 149 -14.00 -12.96 6.77
N GLU A 150 -14.06 -11.84 7.49
CA GLU A 150 -15.30 -11.08 7.69
C GLU A 150 -15.89 -10.58 6.38
N ARG A 151 -15.05 -10.19 5.41
CA ARG A 151 -15.50 -9.79 4.07
C ARG A 151 -16.02 -10.97 3.27
N GLN A 152 -15.37 -12.13 3.36
CA GLN A 152 -15.85 -13.35 2.70
C GLN A 152 -17.22 -13.76 3.23
N LEU A 153 -17.43 -13.70 4.54
CA LEU A 153 -18.71 -14.02 5.18
C LEU A 153 -19.81 -13.04 4.74
N LEU A 154 -19.52 -11.74 4.76
CA LEU A 154 -20.47 -10.71 4.35
C LEU A 154 -20.87 -10.84 2.88
N LEU A 155 -19.92 -11.05 1.98
CA LEU A 155 -20.19 -11.25 0.56
C LEU A 155 -20.98 -12.55 0.32
N ALA A 156 -20.66 -13.62 1.05
CA ALA A 156 -21.38 -14.88 0.95
C ALA A 156 -22.86 -14.73 1.35
N GLU A 157 -23.12 -13.98 2.43
CA GLU A 157 -24.48 -13.63 2.84
C GLU A 157 -25.21 -12.79 1.80
N TYR A 158 -24.58 -11.73 1.30
CA TYR A 158 -25.21 -10.76 0.39
C TYR A 158 -25.44 -11.32 -1.01
N LEU A 159 -24.59 -12.22 -1.48
CA LEU A 159 -24.71 -12.89 -2.77
C LEU A 159 -25.38 -14.27 -2.67
N ALA A 160 -25.90 -14.64 -1.49
CA ALA A 160 -26.57 -15.92 -1.22
C ALA A 160 -25.74 -17.13 -1.69
N THR A 161 -24.45 -17.15 -1.39
CA THR A 161 -23.49 -18.20 -1.76
C THR A 161 -22.65 -18.63 -0.56
N SER A 162 -21.65 -19.51 -0.78
CA SER A 162 -20.75 -19.96 0.30
C SER A 162 -19.47 -19.10 0.37
N PRO A 163 -18.83 -18.98 1.56
CA PRO A 163 -17.53 -18.33 1.67
C PRO A 163 -16.45 -18.95 0.77
N ALA A 164 -16.52 -20.27 0.54
CA ALA A 164 -15.61 -20.97 -0.36
C ALA A 164 -15.79 -20.53 -1.83
N ALA A 165 -17.03 -20.34 -2.27
CA ALA A 165 -17.34 -19.80 -3.59
C ALA A 165 -16.83 -18.35 -3.72
N ILE A 166 -17.04 -17.50 -2.71
CA ILE A 166 -16.50 -16.13 -2.71
C ILE A 166 -14.98 -16.14 -2.87
N ALA A 167 -14.27 -17.04 -2.22
CA ALA A 167 -12.81 -17.12 -2.32
C ALA A 167 -12.32 -17.58 -3.72
N SER A 168 -13.09 -18.40 -4.43
CA SER A 168 -12.68 -19.01 -5.71
C SER A 168 -13.27 -18.35 -6.96
N GLU A 169 -14.38 -17.61 -6.84
CA GLU A 169 -15.17 -17.10 -7.97
C GLU A 169 -15.06 -15.58 -8.17
N ALA A 170 -14.03 -14.96 -7.59
CA ALA A 170 -13.75 -13.53 -7.84
C ALA A 170 -13.61 -13.26 -9.36
N SER A 171 -14.17 -12.16 -9.83
CA SER A 171 -14.23 -11.85 -11.26
C SER A 171 -12.85 -11.59 -11.87
N VAL A 172 -12.38 -12.49 -12.71
CA VAL A 172 -11.13 -12.35 -13.47
C VAL A 172 -11.17 -11.13 -14.38
N ALA A 173 -12.32 -10.82 -14.97
CA ALA A 173 -12.49 -9.65 -15.82
C ALA A 173 -12.28 -8.35 -15.03
N LEU A 174 -12.91 -8.24 -13.86
CA LEU A 174 -12.73 -7.10 -12.96
C LEU A 174 -11.28 -6.99 -12.47
N ILE A 175 -10.66 -8.10 -12.07
CA ILE A 175 -9.25 -8.14 -11.65
C ILE A 175 -8.34 -7.59 -12.76
N ARG A 176 -8.51 -8.05 -14.00
CA ARG A 176 -7.69 -7.58 -15.14
C ARG A 176 -7.91 -6.11 -15.44
N ALA A 177 -9.14 -5.63 -15.39
CA ALA A 177 -9.45 -4.21 -15.61
C ALA A 177 -8.80 -3.32 -14.54
N VAL A 178 -8.89 -3.71 -13.27
CA VAL A 178 -8.25 -2.99 -12.15
C VAL A 178 -6.72 -3.00 -12.28
N ILE A 179 -6.12 -4.14 -12.63
CA ILE A 179 -4.67 -4.23 -12.87
C ILE A 179 -4.27 -3.29 -13.99
N SER A 180 -4.99 -3.29 -15.12
CA SER A 180 -4.68 -2.42 -16.26
C SER A 180 -4.69 -0.94 -15.87
N LEU A 181 -5.69 -0.49 -15.11
CA LEU A 181 -5.79 0.89 -14.65
C LEU A 181 -4.67 1.26 -13.66
N ARG A 182 -4.39 0.38 -12.69
CA ARG A 182 -3.40 0.64 -11.62
C ARG A 182 -1.95 0.44 -12.07
N SER A 183 -1.71 -0.23 -13.19
CA SER A 183 -0.35 -0.43 -13.72
C SER A 183 0.30 0.88 -14.16
N TYR A 184 -0.48 1.84 -14.62
CA TYR A 184 0.00 3.18 -14.99
C TYR A 184 -0.32 4.17 -13.87
N LYS A 185 0.71 4.94 -13.45
CA LYS A 185 0.58 5.96 -12.40
C LYS A 185 0.45 7.33 -13.04
N ASP A 186 -0.54 8.10 -12.60
CA ASP A 186 -0.63 9.51 -12.98
C ASP A 186 0.35 10.38 -12.15
N ALA A 187 0.46 11.64 -12.50
CA ALA A 187 1.41 12.54 -11.84
C ALA A 187 1.12 12.74 -10.34
N LEU A 188 -0.14 12.67 -9.92
CA LEU A 188 -0.52 12.79 -8.51
C LEU A 188 -0.15 11.53 -7.73
N GLU A 189 -0.30 10.35 -8.32
CA GLU A 189 0.15 9.09 -7.73
C GLU A 189 1.67 9.05 -7.58
N VAL A 190 2.40 9.53 -8.60
CA VAL A 190 3.86 9.64 -8.53
C VAL A 190 4.28 10.59 -7.40
N ALA A 191 3.64 11.75 -7.26
CA ALA A 191 3.93 12.69 -6.19
C ALA A 191 3.71 12.08 -4.78
N GLU A 192 2.66 11.26 -4.60
CA GLU A 192 2.42 10.56 -3.33
C GLU A 192 3.49 9.48 -3.04
N ILE A 193 3.94 8.75 -4.08
CA ILE A 193 5.04 7.78 -3.95
C ILE A 193 6.34 8.50 -3.56
N GLU A 194 6.64 9.64 -4.21
CA GLU A 194 7.83 10.45 -3.89
C GLU A 194 7.77 11.04 -2.48
N ALA A 195 6.58 11.44 -2.01
CA ALA A 195 6.38 11.87 -0.62
C ALA A 195 6.69 10.73 0.37
N ALA A 196 6.21 9.51 0.10
CA ALA A 196 6.53 8.33 0.88
C ALA A 196 8.05 8.01 0.86
N LEU A 197 8.69 8.10 -0.32
CA LEU A 197 10.14 7.94 -0.47
C LEU A 197 10.94 8.97 0.34
N SER A 198 10.48 10.21 0.42
CA SER A 198 11.12 11.26 1.24
C SER A 198 11.09 10.94 2.73
N VAL A 199 10.02 10.31 3.22
CA VAL A 199 9.95 9.80 4.60
C VAL A 199 10.92 8.64 4.78
N SER A 200 10.94 7.68 3.84
CA SER A 200 11.86 6.55 3.88
C SER A 200 13.33 6.97 3.83
N ALA A 201 13.67 8.00 3.08
CA ALA A 201 15.04 8.54 3.07
C ALA A 201 15.50 8.97 4.48
N ARG A 202 14.60 9.59 5.28
CA ARG A 202 14.90 9.93 6.68
C ARG A 202 15.03 8.68 7.56
N MET A 203 14.20 7.66 7.32
CA MET A 203 14.32 6.37 8.02
C MET A 203 15.69 5.75 7.75
N TYR A 204 16.13 5.70 6.51
CA TYR A 204 17.43 5.14 6.12
C TYR A 204 18.62 5.94 6.66
N ALA A 205 18.54 7.28 6.66
CA ALA A 205 19.55 8.11 7.31
C ALA A 205 19.67 7.78 8.81
N ARG A 206 18.54 7.64 9.50
CA ARG A 206 18.51 7.27 10.91
C ARG A 206 19.03 5.86 11.17
N ALA A 207 18.67 4.90 10.34
CA ALA A 207 19.18 3.53 10.43
C ALA A 207 20.71 3.49 10.30
N LEU A 208 21.28 4.27 9.37
CA LEU A 208 22.72 4.35 9.18
C LEU A 208 23.44 4.92 10.42
N GLU A 209 22.86 5.91 11.10
CA GLU A 209 23.38 6.45 12.36
C GLU A 209 23.40 5.40 13.47
N LEU A 210 22.34 4.59 13.56
CA LEU A 210 22.15 3.54 14.56
C LEU A 210 22.89 2.23 14.24
N CYS A 211 23.39 2.04 13.01
CA CYS A 211 24.07 0.83 12.61
C CYS A 211 25.51 0.77 13.18
N VAL A 212 25.62 0.54 14.49
CA VAL A 212 26.88 0.47 15.23
C VAL A 212 26.89 -0.75 16.16
N PRO A 213 28.08 -1.29 16.50
CA PRO A 213 28.16 -2.40 17.44
C PRO A 213 27.52 -2.08 18.79
N GLY A 214 26.77 -3.02 19.34
CA GLY A 214 26.03 -2.88 20.61
C GLY A 214 24.62 -2.34 20.48
N GLU A 215 24.22 -1.82 19.33
CA GLU A 215 22.84 -1.43 19.08
C GLU A 215 21.95 -2.65 18.84
N THR A 216 20.63 -2.53 19.00
CA THR A 216 19.66 -3.61 18.79
C THR A 216 18.79 -3.39 17.57
N GLU A 217 18.45 -4.46 16.86
CA GLU A 217 17.47 -4.42 15.76
C GLU A 217 16.14 -3.81 16.21
N LEU A 218 15.70 -4.14 17.44
CA LEU A 218 14.44 -3.65 18.02
C LEU A 218 14.42 -2.13 18.15
N ARG A 219 15.54 -1.52 18.62
CA ARG A 219 15.61 -0.05 18.73
C ARG A 219 15.57 0.59 17.35
N ILE A 220 16.31 0.03 16.39
CA ILE A 220 16.28 0.53 15.01
C ILE A 220 14.85 0.47 14.48
N ALA A 221 14.14 -0.66 14.62
CA ALA A 221 12.75 -0.82 14.19
C ALA A 221 11.83 0.25 14.79
N GLY A 222 11.90 0.47 16.11
CA GLY A 222 11.07 1.46 16.80
C GLY A 222 11.33 2.90 16.33
N GLU A 223 12.60 3.27 16.13
CA GLU A 223 12.97 4.60 15.61
C GLU A 223 12.45 4.83 14.17
N LEU A 224 12.56 3.82 13.30
CA LEU A 224 12.10 3.91 11.92
C LEU A 224 10.56 3.98 11.83
N GLU A 225 9.85 3.19 12.62
CA GLU A 225 8.38 3.26 12.69
C GLU A 225 7.93 4.63 13.24
N GLY A 226 8.62 5.16 14.26
CA GLY A 226 8.38 6.51 14.76
C GLY A 226 8.51 7.59 13.68
N ILE A 227 9.54 7.50 12.82
CA ILE A 227 9.73 8.43 11.69
C ILE A 227 8.60 8.28 10.65
N ALA A 228 8.17 7.04 10.35
CA ALA A 228 7.06 6.81 9.43
C ALA A 228 5.75 7.43 9.94
N ILE A 229 5.45 7.25 11.24
CA ILE A 229 4.28 7.83 11.90
C ILE A 229 4.37 9.37 11.93
N ALA A 230 5.53 9.92 12.27
CA ALA A 230 5.76 11.36 12.26
C ALA A 230 5.67 11.97 10.84
N GLY A 231 5.85 11.17 9.80
CA GLY A 231 5.64 11.52 8.41
C GLY A 231 4.16 11.59 7.98
N GLY A 232 3.23 11.33 8.91
CA GLY A 232 1.79 11.37 8.67
C GLY A 232 1.18 10.08 8.13
N GLY A 233 2.01 9.06 7.88
CA GLY A 233 1.59 7.74 7.42
C GLY A 233 1.93 6.63 8.42
N ARG A 234 2.36 5.50 7.90
CA ARG A 234 2.82 4.32 8.67
C ARG A 234 3.88 3.59 7.87
N LEU A 235 4.41 2.50 8.42
CA LEU A 235 5.17 1.54 7.62
C LEU A 235 4.28 0.99 6.49
N ALA A 236 4.86 0.87 5.29
CA ALA A 236 4.17 0.32 4.12
C ALA A 236 3.92 -1.19 4.26
N TYR A 237 4.82 -1.87 4.97
CA TYR A 237 4.81 -3.30 5.29
C TYR A 237 5.63 -3.55 6.56
N PRO A 238 5.49 -4.73 7.19
CA PRO A 238 6.34 -5.09 8.33
C PRO A 238 7.82 -5.04 7.95
N SER A 239 8.61 -4.23 8.66
CA SER A 239 10.03 -4.03 8.35
C SER A 239 10.84 -5.30 8.55
N ILE A 240 11.81 -5.52 7.67
CA ILE A 240 12.87 -6.50 7.82
C ILE A 240 14.12 -5.74 8.21
N ILE A 241 14.61 -5.96 9.42
CA ILE A 241 15.80 -5.31 9.99
C ILE A 241 16.59 -6.42 10.67
N SER A 242 17.61 -6.94 10.01
CA SER A 242 18.25 -8.14 10.50
C SER A 242 19.72 -8.28 10.12
N VAL A 243 20.53 -8.76 11.08
CA VAL A 243 21.89 -9.27 10.80
C VAL A 243 21.84 -10.69 10.22
N ASP A 244 20.69 -11.36 10.29
CA ASP A 244 20.44 -12.69 9.70
C ASP A 244 19.82 -12.56 8.30
N GLY A 245 20.47 -11.82 7.40
CA GLY A 245 19.98 -11.52 6.05
C GLY A 245 19.72 -12.72 5.14
N HIS A 246 20.09 -13.94 5.57
CA HIS A 246 19.73 -15.18 4.89
C HIS A 246 18.28 -15.61 5.12
N ILE A 247 17.60 -15.02 6.11
CA ILE A 247 16.16 -15.21 6.38
C ILE A 247 15.39 -14.10 5.66
N LEU A 248 14.80 -14.41 4.52
CA LEU A 248 14.26 -13.41 3.59
C LEU A 248 13.12 -12.55 4.17
N HIS A 249 12.25 -13.12 5.00
CA HIS A 249 11.14 -12.40 5.64
C HIS A 249 11.26 -12.45 7.17
N ASN A 250 12.43 -12.03 7.68
CA ASN A 250 12.67 -12.00 9.12
C ASN A 250 12.03 -10.75 9.75
N HIS A 251 10.90 -10.95 10.41
CA HIS A 251 10.21 -9.90 11.19
C HIS A 251 10.57 -9.92 12.68
N SER A 252 11.55 -10.75 13.06
CA SER A 252 12.11 -10.79 14.41
C SER A 252 13.22 -9.74 14.54
N HIS A 253 13.24 -9.00 15.63
CA HIS A 253 14.22 -7.94 15.89
C HIS A 253 14.95 -8.18 17.22
N HIS A 254 15.44 -9.40 17.43
CA HIS A 254 16.00 -9.82 18.72
C HIS A 254 17.52 -9.69 18.83
N ASN A 255 18.21 -9.46 17.71
CA ASN A 255 19.66 -9.46 17.71
C ASN A 255 20.25 -8.12 18.19
N THR A 256 21.43 -8.24 18.80
CA THR A 256 22.34 -7.11 19.06
C THR A 256 23.41 -7.10 17.98
N LEU A 257 23.61 -5.96 17.34
CA LEU A 257 24.57 -5.77 16.27
C LEU A 257 26.00 -5.95 16.77
N GLN A 258 26.81 -6.72 16.05
CA GLN A 258 28.21 -6.98 16.38
C GLN A 258 29.12 -6.47 15.27
N ALA A 259 30.36 -6.08 15.66
CA ALA A 259 31.39 -5.70 14.69
C ALA A 259 31.64 -6.83 13.68
N GLY A 260 31.78 -6.46 12.41
CA GLY A 260 31.99 -7.40 11.30
C GLY A 260 30.71 -8.00 10.69
N GLN A 261 29.55 -7.78 11.28
CA GLN A 261 28.28 -8.16 10.68
C GLN A 261 27.81 -7.16 9.60
N LEU A 262 26.87 -7.61 8.76
CA LEU A 262 26.07 -6.77 7.88
C LEU A 262 24.65 -6.67 8.45
N LEU A 263 24.07 -5.48 8.41
CA LEU A 263 22.67 -5.24 8.70
C LEU A 263 21.91 -5.10 7.38
N LEU A 264 20.99 -6.01 7.10
CA LEU A 264 20.02 -5.88 6.01
C LEU A 264 18.82 -5.11 6.53
N LEU A 265 18.43 -4.09 5.80
CA LEU A 265 17.28 -3.24 6.07
C LEU A 265 16.39 -3.22 4.85
N ASP A 266 15.16 -3.72 5.01
CA ASP A 266 14.11 -3.69 3.99
C ASP A 266 12.85 -3.11 4.64
N THR A 267 12.56 -1.85 4.32
CA THR A 267 11.46 -1.11 4.89
C THR A 267 11.08 0.09 4.03
N GLY A 268 9.86 0.55 4.19
CA GLY A 268 9.37 1.76 3.55
C GLY A 268 8.22 2.39 4.32
N ALA A 269 8.04 3.69 4.14
CA ALA A 269 6.88 4.41 4.63
C ALA A 269 5.75 4.37 3.61
N ALA A 270 4.50 4.43 4.08
CA ALA A 270 3.35 4.81 3.27
C ALA A 270 3.01 6.28 3.50
N SER A 271 2.54 6.97 2.47
CA SER A 271 2.00 8.33 2.60
C SER A 271 0.67 8.34 3.36
N PRO A 272 0.16 9.48 3.81
CA PRO A 272 -1.19 9.59 4.38
C PRO A 272 -2.29 9.07 3.46
N MET A 273 -2.10 9.11 2.14
CA MET A 273 -2.99 8.52 1.13
C MET A 273 -2.70 7.05 0.85
N GLN A 274 -1.79 6.43 1.62
CA GLN A 274 -1.44 5.02 1.59
C GLN A 274 -0.74 4.58 0.29
N TYR A 275 -0.06 5.47 -0.41
CA TYR A 275 0.93 5.12 -1.42
C TYR A 275 2.23 4.73 -0.73
N ALA A 276 2.77 3.58 -1.13
CA ALA A 276 3.89 2.94 -0.48
C ALA A 276 5.22 3.28 -1.16
N SER A 277 6.27 3.38 -0.36
CA SER A 277 7.66 3.22 -0.80
C SER A 277 8.20 1.88 -0.34
N ASP A 278 9.22 1.39 -1.04
CA ASP A 278 9.85 0.10 -0.80
C ASP A 278 11.34 0.19 -1.16
N ILE A 279 12.21 0.04 -0.17
CA ILE A 279 13.66 0.19 -0.35
C ILE A 279 14.37 -0.89 0.47
N THR A 280 15.33 -1.57 -0.14
CA THR A 280 16.25 -2.45 0.58
C THR A 280 17.67 -1.88 0.53
N ARG A 281 18.39 -1.89 1.66
CA ARG A 281 19.82 -1.54 1.78
C ARG A 281 20.50 -2.44 2.78
N THR A 282 21.80 -2.64 2.55
CA THR A 282 22.66 -3.40 3.47
C THR A 282 23.82 -2.54 3.94
N PHE A 283 24.06 -2.52 5.25
CA PHE A 283 25.09 -1.69 5.89
C PHE A 283 26.09 -2.56 6.65
N PRO A 284 27.40 -2.26 6.61
CA PRO A 284 28.36 -2.88 7.52
C PRO A 284 28.24 -2.25 8.91
N VAL A 285 28.02 -3.07 9.94
CA VAL A 285 27.87 -2.62 11.34
C VAL A 285 29.14 -1.88 11.83
N SER A 286 30.31 -2.22 11.31
CA SER A 286 31.58 -1.55 11.63
C SER A 286 31.91 -0.33 10.78
N ARG A 287 30.93 0.19 10.00
CA ARG A 287 31.06 1.30 9.04
C ARG A 287 32.04 1.05 7.88
N SER A 288 32.63 -0.11 7.80
CA SER A 288 33.49 -0.54 6.70
C SER A 288 33.22 -2.00 6.39
N PHE A 289 33.22 -2.34 5.12
CA PHE A 289 33.14 -3.72 4.67
C PHE A 289 34.49 -4.43 4.87
N SER A 290 34.47 -5.72 5.18
CA SER A 290 35.61 -6.58 4.91
C SER A 290 35.80 -6.71 3.39
N GLN A 291 36.98 -7.20 2.96
CA GLN A 291 37.23 -7.40 1.53
C GLN A 291 36.18 -8.32 0.92
N GLN A 292 35.88 -9.45 1.52
CA GLN A 292 34.86 -10.40 1.03
C GLN A 292 33.46 -9.78 0.97
N GLN A 293 33.08 -9.02 1.99
CA GLN A 293 31.80 -8.32 1.99
C GLN A 293 31.72 -7.28 0.87
N GLN A 294 32.79 -6.53 0.64
CA GLN A 294 32.86 -5.53 -0.41
C GLN A 294 32.77 -6.15 -1.81
N GLU A 295 33.43 -7.28 -2.05
CA GLU A 295 33.38 -8.00 -3.33
C GLU A 295 31.94 -8.44 -3.65
N ILE A 296 31.27 -9.10 -2.70
CA ILE A 296 29.86 -9.51 -2.86
C ILE A 296 28.92 -8.31 -3.00
N TYR A 297 29.10 -7.28 -2.15
CA TYR A 297 28.27 -6.07 -2.22
C TYR A 297 28.41 -5.37 -3.58
N SER A 298 29.63 -5.25 -4.11
CA SER A 298 29.91 -4.64 -5.41
C SER A 298 29.25 -5.42 -6.55
N LEU A 299 29.36 -6.74 -6.53
CA LEU A 299 28.69 -7.62 -7.51
C LEU A 299 27.17 -7.43 -7.51
N VAL A 300 26.55 -7.37 -6.33
CA VAL A 300 25.10 -7.15 -6.20
C VAL A 300 24.70 -5.75 -6.70
N LEU A 301 25.48 -4.73 -6.35
CA LEU A 301 25.26 -3.35 -6.81
C LEU A 301 25.37 -3.23 -8.35
N GLU A 302 26.41 -3.80 -8.92
CA GLU A 302 26.59 -3.82 -10.39
C GLU A 302 25.43 -4.53 -11.09
N SER A 303 24.99 -5.66 -10.52
CA SER A 303 23.83 -6.40 -11.01
C SER A 303 22.54 -5.57 -10.98
N GLN A 304 22.32 -4.83 -9.89
CA GLN A 304 21.16 -3.94 -9.75
C GLN A 304 21.22 -2.79 -10.77
N LEU A 305 22.36 -2.13 -10.91
CA LEU A 305 22.54 -1.04 -11.88
C LEU A 305 22.34 -1.52 -13.31
N ALA A 306 22.89 -2.68 -13.68
CA ALA A 306 22.68 -3.29 -14.97
C ALA A 306 21.19 -3.63 -15.23
N ALA A 307 20.48 -4.11 -14.21
CA ALA A 307 19.04 -4.37 -14.29
C ALA A 307 18.23 -3.08 -14.55
N ILE A 308 18.58 -1.99 -13.85
CA ILE A 308 17.95 -0.67 -14.04
C ILE A 308 18.17 -0.15 -15.47
N ASP A 309 19.39 -0.25 -15.99
CA ASP A 309 19.75 0.19 -17.34
C ASP A 309 19.04 -0.61 -18.45
N MET A 310 18.60 -1.82 -18.14
CA MET A 310 17.79 -2.64 -19.07
C MET A 310 16.35 -2.16 -19.19
N LEU A 311 15.82 -1.40 -18.22
CA LEU A 311 14.40 -1.03 -18.17
C LEU A 311 14.02 -0.08 -19.31
N ARG A 312 13.18 -0.56 -20.21
CA ARG A 312 12.62 0.20 -21.33
C ARG A 312 11.27 -0.37 -21.77
N PRO A 313 10.43 0.40 -22.45
CA PRO A 313 9.20 -0.13 -23.02
C PRO A 313 9.44 -1.38 -23.88
N GLY A 314 8.66 -2.42 -23.64
CA GLY A 314 8.71 -3.68 -24.39
C GLY A 314 9.61 -4.77 -23.79
N ILE A 315 10.48 -4.46 -22.82
CA ILE A 315 11.20 -5.51 -22.07
C ILE A 315 10.29 -6.18 -21.06
N THR A 316 10.41 -7.50 -20.92
CA THR A 316 9.65 -8.26 -19.91
C THR A 316 10.41 -8.32 -18.59
N TYR A 317 9.69 -8.39 -17.48
CA TYR A 317 10.29 -8.64 -16.16
C TYR A 317 11.14 -9.92 -16.14
N ARG A 318 10.71 -10.96 -16.88
CA ARG A 318 11.47 -12.21 -17.01
C ARG A 318 12.84 -12.01 -17.63
N GLU A 319 12.95 -11.18 -18.68
CA GLU A 319 14.25 -10.90 -19.31
C GLU A 319 15.19 -10.19 -18.36
N VAL A 320 14.70 -9.20 -17.62
CA VAL A 320 15.49 -8.49 -16.59
C VAL A 320 15.91 -9.47 -15.48
N HIS A 321 15.00 -10.30 -14.97
CA HIS A 321 15.29 -11.29 -13.95
C HIS A 321 16.38 -12.29 -14.39
N LEU A 322 16.26 -12.85 -15.58
CA LEU A 322 17.23 -13.83 -16.08
C LEU A 322 18.62 -13.20 -16.34
N ALA A 323 18.65 -11.97 -16.84
CA ALA A 323 19.92 -11.25 -17.02
C ALA A 323 20.60 -10.96 -15.67
N THR A 324 19.83 -10.52 -14.68
CA THR A 324 20.33 -10.28 -13.31
C THR A 324 20.86 -11.57 -12.66
N ALA A 325 20.11 -12.67 -12.79
CA ALA A 325 20.55 -13.97 -12.25
C ALA A 325 21.84 -14.45 -12.94
N LEU A 326 21.94 -14.28 -14.26
CA LEU A 326 23.15 -14.65 -15.01
C LEU A 326 24.35 -13.78 -14.62
N HIS A 327 24.15 -12.48 -14.40
CA HIS A 327 25.21 -11.58 -13.93
C HIS A 327 25.75 -12.01 -12.57
N LEU A 328 24.85 -12.27 -11.60
CA LEU A 328 25.21 -12.77 -10.28
C LEU A 328 25.95 -14.11 -10.34
N CYS A 329 25.44 -15.09 -11.10
CA CYS A 329 26.10 -16.39 -11.25
C CYS A 329 27.52 -16.27 -11.81
N LYS A 330 27.75 -15.47 -12.84
CA LYS A 330 29.07 -15.24 -13.42
C LYS A 330 30.03 -14.62 -12.40
N GLY A 331 29.58 -13.54 -11.73
CA GLY A 331 30.40 -12.87 -10.73
C GLY A 331 30.75 -13.76 -9.53
N LEU A 332 29.82 -14.63 -9.09
CA LEU A 332 30.14 -15.60 -8.02
C LEU A 332 31.19 -16.62 -8.47
N VAL A 333 31.11 -17.13 -9.71
CA VAL A 333 32.13 -18.02 -10.27
C VAL A 333 33.48 -17.31 -10.36
N ASP A 334 33.53 -16.05 -10.79
CA ASP A 334 34.76 -15.25 -10.88
C ASP A 334 35.37 -15.00 -9.49
N LEU A 335 34.58 -14.99 -8.43
CA LEU A 335 34.98 -14.91 -7.04
C LEU A 335 35.39 -16.28 -6.43
N GLY A 336 35.24 -17.38 -7.20
CA GLY A 336 35.57 -18.74 -6.75
C GLY A 336 34.51 -19.41 -5.89
N LEU A 337 33.25 -18.96 -6.00
CA LEU A 337 32.07 -19.47 -5.26
C LEU A 337 31.16 -20.31 -6.16
#